data_014d768d16b50047839eac9cb282ae6e
#
_entry.id   014d768d16b50047839eac9cb282ae6e
#
_cell.length_a   1.000
_cell.length_b   1.000
_cell.length_c   1.000
_cell.angle_alpha   90.00
_cell.angle_beta   90.00
_cell.angle_gamma   90.00
#
_symmetry.space_group_name_H-M   'P 1'
#
loop_
_entity.id
_entity.type
_entity.pdbx_description
1 polymer ?
#
loop_
_entity_poly.entity_id
_entity_poly.type
_entity_poly.pdbx_seq_one_letter_code
_entity_poly.pdbx_strand_id
1 'polypeptide(L)'
;DEDLVFGFRNGHENRILYIAQAFRNGKSVEDVYELTKIDRWFLTQIYEIIEFEDRIDMDILNDKELLRKAKTWGFSDKMIAHLINAKDNLELSQNDIYYARMRHQIGLEYSEVDTCGGEFPALTPYLYSSTNITPNLPNLPTNSNNKKVLIIGGGPNRIGQGIEFDYCCVH
;
A
#
# COMPACT_ATOMS: atom_id res chain seq x y z
N ASP A 1 15.86 22.13 -9.79
CA ASP A 1 15.81 21.30 -11.03
C ASP A 1 17.09 20.47 -11.24
N GLU A 2 18.28 20.95 -10.89
CA GLU A 2 19.54 20.19 -11.05
C GLU A 2 19.59 18.94 -10.16
N ASP A 3 19.10 19.01 -8.93
CA ASP A 3 19.03 17.88 -8.01
C ASP A 3 18.11 16.75 -8.52
N LEU A 4 17.00 17.09 -9.17
CA LEU A 4 16.11 16.11 -9.78
C LEU A 4 16.79 15.37 -10.93
N VAL A 5 17.49 16.11 -11.79
CA VAL A 5 18.24 15.53 -12.91
C VAL A 5 19.36 14.62 -12.43
N PHE A 6 20.03 14.98 -11.33
CA PHE A 6 21.06 14.15 -10.71
C PHE A 6 20.48 12.84 -10.20
N GLY A 7 19.35 12.89 -9.46
CA GLY A 7 18.66 11.70 -8.95
C GLY A 7 18.18 10.75 -10.05
N PHE A 8 17.84 11.27 -11.25
CA PHE A 8 17.40 10.44 -12.37
C PHE A 8 18.55 9.70 -13.06
N ARG A 9 19.65 10.39 -13.33
CA ARG A 9 20.73 9.88 -14.18
C ARG A 9 21.62 8.85 -13.52
N ASN A 10 21.78 8.92 -12.22
CA ASN A 10 22.80 8.13 -11.50
C ASN A 10 22.25 6.87 -10.79
N GLY A 11 21.00 6.48 -11.04
CA GLY A 11 20.42 5.29 -10.40
C GLY A 11 20.39 5.37 -8.87
N HIS A 12 20.20 6.57 -8.34
CA HIS A 12 20.17 6.84 -6.90
C HIS A 12 19.12 5.95 -6.20
N GLU A 13 19.41 5.53 -4.97
CA GLU A 13 18.52 4.66 -4.17
C GLU A 13 17.10 5.25 -4.00
N ASN A 14 17.00 6.58 -3.94
CA ASN A 14 15.73 7.30 -3.83
C ASN A 14 15.12 7.70 -5.20
N ARG A 15 15.55 7.08 -6.30
CA ARG A 15 15.15 7.45 -7.65
C ARG A 15 13.62 7.55 -7.83
N ILE A 16 12.87 6.63 -7.23
CA ILE A 16 11.41 6.63 -7.30
C ILE A 16 10.79 7.89 -6.65
N LEU A 17 11.40 8.39 -5.58
CA LEU A 17 10.94 9.62 -4.90
C LEU A 17 11.22 10.86 -5.74
N TYR A 18 12.35 10.89 -6.44
CA TYR A 18 12.65 11.98 -7.40
C TYR A 18 11.68 11.98 -8.57
N ILE A 19 11.30 10.81 -9.09
CA ILE A 19 10.29 10.68 -10.14
C ILE A 19 8.94 11.21 -9.64
N ALA A 20 8.49 10.80 -8.46
CA ALA A 20 7.26 11.29 -7.85
C ALA A 20 7.29 12.83 -7.67
N GLN A 21 8.44 13.37 -7.21
CA GLN A 21 8.60 14.82 -7.06
C GLN A 21 8.59 15.56 -8.40
N ALA A 22 9.13 14.96 -9.45
CA ALA A 22 9.07 15.56 -10.79
C ALA A 22 7.62 15.68 -11.28
N PHE A 23 6.80 14.67 -11.04
CA PHE A 23 5.37 14.73 -11.37
C PHE A 23 4.62 15.79 -10.56
N ARG A 24 4.90 15.92 -9.24
CA ARG A 24 4.35 17.03 -8.42
C ARG A 24 4.78 18.42 -8.93
N ASN A 25 5.96 18.49 -9.54
CA ASN A 25 6.46 19.73 -10.18
C ASN A 25 5.92 19.93 -11.62
N GLY A 26 4.94 19.14 -12.05
CA GLY A 26 4.26 19.29 -13.35
C GLY A 26 4.99 18.70 -14.55
N LYS A 27 6.01 17.86 -14.34
CA LYS A 27 6.63 17.13 -15.46
C LYS A 27 5.67 16.09 -16.01
N SER A 28 5.66 15.91 -17.32
CA SER A 28 4.90 14.87 -17.98
C SER A 28 5.62 13.51 -17.90
N VAL A 29 4.87 12.43 -18.16
CA VAL A 29 5.44 11.08 -18.31
C VAL A 29 6.53 11.05 -19.38
N GLU A 30 6.33 11.79 -20.47
CA GLU A 30 7.32 11.86 -21.55
C GLU A 30 8.60 12.58 -21.12
N ASP A 31 8.49 13.70 -20.40
CA ASP A 31 9.65 14.42 -19.87
C ASP A 31 10.51 13.52 -18.98
N VAL A 32 9.85 12.76 -18.09
CA VAL A 32 10.53 11.85 -17.17
C VAL A 32 11.12 10.65 -17.92
N TYR A 33 10.41 10.13 -18.93
CA TYR A 33 10.91 9.07 -19.79
C TYR A 33 12.20 9.49 -20.52
N GLU A 34 12.23 10.69 -21.11
CA GLU A 34 13.42 11.18 -21.81
C GLU A 34 14.65 11.30 -20.90
N LEU A 35 14.44 11.61 -19.62
CA LEU A 35 15.51 11.71 -18.62
C LEU A 35 15.95 10.37 -18.05
N THR A 36 15.02 9.43 -17.87
CA THR A 36 15.25 8.21 -17.10
C THR A 36 15.37 6.94 -17.95
N LYS A 37 14.73 6.95 -19.12
CA LYS A 37 14.51 5.79 -20.01
C LYS A 37 13.79 4.62 -19.32
N ILE A 38 13.07 4.90 -18.22
CA ILE A 38 12.17 3.94 -17.60
C ILE A 38 10.93 3.81 -18.48
N ASP A 39 10.48 2.57 -18.68
CA ASP A 39 9.30 2.31 -19.49
C ASP A 39 8.09 3.15 -19.03
N ARG A 40 7.39 3.73 -20.00
CA ARG A 40 6.26 4.64 -19.79
C ARG A 40 5.13 4.01 -18.95
N TRP A 41 4.96 2.71 -19.06
CA TRP A 41 3.95 2.02 -18.26
C TRP A 41 4.19 2.20 -16.75
N PHE A 42 5.42 2.01 -16.29
CA PHE A 42 5.76 2.21 -14.87
C PHE A 42 5.65 3.67 -14.47
N LEU A 43 6.08 4.58 -15.33
CA LEU A 43 5.99 6.02 -15.08
C LEU A 43 4.53 6.47 -14.97
N THR A 44 3.65 5.93 -15.82
CA THR A 44 2.21 6.22 -15.78
C THR A 44 1.60 5.75 -14.46
N GLN A 45 1.98 4.56 -13.97
CA GLN A 45 1.47 4.07 -12.68
C GLN A 45 1.86 5.00 -11.52
N ILE A 46 3.09 5.51 -11.52
CA ILE A 46 3.53 6.48 -10.51
C ILE A 46 2.81 7.82 -10.68
N TYR A 47 2.65 8.28 -11.92
CA TYR A 47 1.95 9.51 -12.24
C TYR A 47 0.50 9.49 -11.75
N GLU A 48 -0.23 8.41 -12.00
CA GLU A 48 -1.62 8.24 -11.54
C GLU A 48 -1.75 8.31 -10.01
N ILE A 49 -0.77 7.76 -9.27
CA ILE A 49 -0.74 7.86 -7.80
C ILE A 49 -0.55 9.31 -7.37
N ILE A 50 0.36 10.04 -8.02
CA ILE A 50 0.62 11.46 -7.70
C ILE A 50 -0.59 12.33 -8.09
N GLU A 51 -1.19 12.10 -9.25
CA GLU A 51 -2.40 12.80 -9.68
C GLU A 51 -3.56 12.57 -8.69
N PHE A 52 -3.62 11.38 -8.10
CA PHE A 52 -4.64 11.06 -7.10
C PHE A 52 -4.47 11.85 -5.79
N GLU A 53 -3.26 12.31 -5.44
CA GLU A 53 -3.02 13.17 -4.27
C GLU A 53 -3.89 14.43 -4.33
N ASP A 54 -4.14 14.96 -5.52
CA ASP A 54 -4.97 16.16 -5.73
C ASP A 54 -6.45 15.93 -5.41
N ARG A 55 -6.90 14.69 -5.36
CA ARG A 55 -8.27 14.31 -5.03
C ARG A 55 -8.48 14.09 -3.53
N ILE A 56 -7.39 14.12 -2.76
CA ILE A 56 -7.44 13.91 -1.31
C ILE A 56 -7.58 15.28 -0.63
N ASP A 57 -8.75 15.54 -0.10
CA ASP A 57 -9.13 16.71 0.71
C ASP A 57 -10.04 16.27 1.86
N MET A 58 -10.60 17.19 2.62
CA MET A 58 -11.44 16.87 3.77
C MET A 58 -12.69 16.06 3.41
N ASP A 59 -13.23 16.24 2.21
CA ASP A 59 -14.45 15.55 1.76
C ASP A 59 -14.26 14.04 1.62
N ILE A 60 -13.02 13.57 1.41
CA ILE A 60 -12.71 12.15 1.34
C ILE A 60 -13.15 11.37 2.59
N LEU A 61 -13.18 12.03 3.76
CA LEU A 61 -13.59 11.38 5.01
C LEU A 61 -15.06 10.99 5.05
N ASN A 62 -15.87 11.57 4.17
CA ASN A 62 -17.29 11.30 4.01
C ASN A 62 -17.60 10.49 2.74
N ASP A 63 -16.65 10.36 1.82
CA ASP A 63 -16.77 9.57 0.60
C ASP A 63 -16.14 8.18 0.80
N LYS A 64 -17.01 7.18 1.01
CA LYS A 64 -16.59 5.79 1.22
C LYS A 64 -15.76 5.24 0.05
N GLU A 65 -16.18 5.52 -1.17
CA GLU A 65 -15.56 4.94 -2.36
C GLU A 65 -14.20 5.59 -2.63
N LEU A 66 -14.11 6.90 -2.47
CA LEU A 66 -12.85 7.61 -2.64
C LEU A 66 -11.85 7.23 -1.55
N LEU A 67 -12.29 7.13 -0.29
CA LEU A 67 -11.45 6.70 0.82
C LEU A 67 -10.98 5.24 0.64
N ARG A 68 -11.86 4.35 0.20
CA ARG A 68 -11.49 2.97 -0.14
C ARG A 68 -10.45 2.95 -1.26
N LYS A 69 -10.64 3.73 -2.31
CA LYS A 69 -9.69 3.82 -3.43
C LYS A 69 -8.32 4.31 -2.95
N ALA A 70 -8.26 5.34 -2.11
CA ALA A 70 -7.01 5.80 -1.52
C ALA A 70 -6.28 4.68 -0.76
N LYS A 71 -7.01 3.90 0.05
CA LYS A 71 -6.43 2.75 0.76
C LYS A 71 -5.94 1.65 -0.17
N THR A 72 -6.71 1.33 -1.21
CA THR A 72 -6.33 0.34 -2.23
C THR A 72 -5.05 0.75 -2.97
N TRP A 73 -4.85 2.04 -3.20
CA TRP A 73 -3.66 2.59 -3.84
C TRP A 73 -2.47 2.78 -2.89
N GLY A 74 -2.61 2.35 -1.63
CA GLY A 74 -1.51 2.30 -0.68
C GLY A 74 -1.31 3.56 0.16
N PHE A 75 -2.20 4.56 0.08
CA PHE A 75 -2.11 5.73 0.94
C PHE A 75 -2.29 5.34 2.41
N SER A 76 -1.28 5.60 3.22
CA SER A 76 -1.38 5.40 4.67
C SER A 76 -2.31 6.42 5.32
N ASP A 77 -2.88 6.09 6.47
CA ASP A 77 -3.72 7.04 7.22
C ASP A 77 -2.94 8.32 7.56
N LYS A 78 -1.65 8.17 7.86
CA LYS A 78 -0.74 9.30 8.10
C LYS A 78 -0.57 10.18 6.85
N MET A 79 -0.43 9.57 5.67
CA MET A 79 -0.27 10.32 4.42
C MET A 79 -1.55 11.05 4.03
N ILE A 80 -2.71 10.40 4.18
CA ILE A 80 -4.01 11.03 3.94
C ILE A 80 -4.19 12.25 4.86
N ALA A 81 -3.93 12.11 6.16
CA ALA A 81 -3.98 13.23 7.10
C ALA A 81 -3.03 14.37 6.69
N HIS A 82 -1.81 14.03 6.27
CA HIS A 82 -0.83 15.02 5.82
C HIS A 82 -1.32 15.81 4.59
N LEU A 83 -1.88 15.13 3.60
CA LEU A 83 -2.38 15.78 2.38
C LEU A 83 -3.57 16.70 2.67
N ILE A 84 -4.53 16.26 3.50
CA ILE A 84 -5.66 17.08 3.93
C ILE A 84 -5.16 18.30 4.70
N ASN A 85 -4.29 18.12 5.67
CA ASN A 85 -3.77 19.23 6.48
C ASN A 85 -3.04 20.27 5.63
N ALA A 86 -2.28 19.82 4.61
CA ALA A 86 -1.57 20.71 3.71
C ALA A 86 -2.50 21.54 2.81
N LYS A 87 -3.66 20.98 2.42
CA LYS A 87 -4.65 21.68 1.59
C LYS A 87 -5.56 22.59 2.40
N ASP A 88 -6.12 22.05 3.47
CA ASP A 88 -7.23 22.66 4.19
C ASP A 88 -6.78 23.39 5.46
N ASN A 89 -5.46 23.45 5.70
CA ASN A 89 -4.85 24.06 6.88
C ASN A 89 -5.46 23.53 8.20
N LEU A 90 -5.56 22.20 8.30
CA LEU A 90 -6.11 21.48 9.43
C LEU A 90 -4.98 20.77 10.21
N GLU A 91 -5.33 20.17 11.34
CA GLU A 91 -4.42 19.39 12.20
C GLU A 91 -4.97 17.98 12.47
N LEU A 92 -5.38 17.28 11.42
CA LEU A 92 -5.83 15.90 11.54
C LEU A 92 -4.66 14.98 11.87
N SER A 93 -4.91 14.03 12.74
CA SER A 93 -4.00 12.92 13.04
C SER A 93 -4.33 11.68 12.20
N GLN A 94 -3.42 10.72 12.18
CA GLN A 94 -3.71 9.41 11.57
C GLN A 94 -4.92 8.69 12.22
N ASN A 95 -5.21 8.97 13.50
CA ASN A 95 -6.34 8.37 14.19
C ASN A 95 -7.68 8.90 13.67
N ASP A 96 -7.74 10.16 13.24
CA ASP A 96 -8.95 10.72 12.65
C ASP A 96 -9.30 10.01 11.35
N ILE A 97 -8.31 9.71 10.53
CA ILE A 97 -8.46 8.92 9.30
C ILE A 97 -8.85 7.47 9.63
N TYR A 98 -8.20 6.88 10.64
CA TYR A 98 -8.55 5.54 11.11
C TYR A 98 -10.02 5.44 11.52
N TYR A 99 -10.52 6.40 12.32
CA TYR A 99 -11.93 6.41 12.73
C TYR A 99 -12.89 6.64 11.56
N ALA A 100 -12.50 7.48 10.58
CA ALA A 100 -13.29 7.65 9.34
C ALA A 100 -13.38 6.32 8.58
N ARG A 101 -12.26 5.60 8.42
CA ARG A 101 -12.27 4.27 7.78
C ARG A 101 -13.16 3.27 8.52
N MET A 102 -13.11 3.26 9.84
CA MET A 102 -13.94 2.34 10.63
C MET A 102 -15.43 2.65 10.49
N ARG A 103 -15.82 3.92 10.44
CA ARG A 103 -17.22 4.31 10.16
C ARG A 103 -17.70 3.80 8.80
N HIS A 104 -16.83 3.79 7.79
CA HIS A 104 -17.11 3.30 6.45
C HIS A 104 -16.90 1.80 6.28
N GLN A 105 -16.49 1.09 7.34
CA GLN A 105 -16.18 -0.33 7.30
C GLN A 105 -15.06 -0.65 6.27
N ILE A 106 -14.05 0.23 6.19
CA ILE A 106 -12.86 0.03 5.37
C ILE A 106 -11.74 -0.50 6.28
N GLY A 107 -11.53 -1.79 6.26
CA GLY A 107 -10.52 -2.50 7.03
C GLY A 107 -9.54 -3.27 6.16
N LEU A 108 -8.67 -4.00 6.81
CA LEU A 108 -7.87 -5.03 6.15
C LEU A 108 -8.72 -6.30 6.04
N GLU A 109 -8.73 -6.85 4.85
CA GLU A 109 -9.31 -8.15 4.57
C GLU A 109 -8.19 -9.19 4.50
N TYR A 110 -8.48 -10.41 4.91
CA TYR A 110 -7.52 -11.51 4.89
C TYR A 110 -7.98 -12.56 3.89
N SER A 111 -7.06 -13.07 3.10
CA SER A 111 -7.32 -14.15 2.15
C SER A 111 -6.19 -15.14 2.12
N GLU A 112 -6.54 -16.38 1.84
CA GLU A 112 -5.59 -17.40 1.44
C GLU A 112 -5.15 -17.12 0.01
N VAL A 113 -3.85 -17.21 -0.25
CA VAL A 113 -3.31 -17.08 -1.60
C VAL A 113 -3.06 -18.46 -2.16
N ASP A 114 -3.62 -18.75 -3.32
CA ASP A 114 -3.33 -19.95 -4.08
C ASP A 114 -1.85 -19.93 -4.55
N THR A 115 -1.06 -20.80 -3.93
CA THR A 115 0.37 -20.94 -4.24
C THR A 115 0.66 -21.93 -5.37
N CYS A 116 -0.37 -22.57 -5.91
CA CYS A 116 -0.27 -23.62 -6.91
C CYS A 116 -0.80 -23.20 -8.29
N GLY A 117 -1.09 -21.93 -8.51
CA GLY A 117 -1.56 -21.41 -9.80
C GLY A 117 -2.90 -21.99 -10.26
N GLY A 118 -3.73 -22.49 -9.35
CA GLY A 118 -5.00 -23.16 -9.66
C GLY A 118 -4.86 -24.59 -10.16
N GLU A 119 -3.63 -25.13 -10.27
CA GLU A 119 -3.42 -26.51 -10.73
C GLU A 119 -3.78 -27.55 -9.67
N PHE A 120 -3.54 -27.22 -8.40
CA PHE A 120 -3.85 -28.07 -7.26
C PHE A 120 -4.48 -27.26 -6.14
N PRO A 121 -5.35 -27.86 -5.29
CA PRO A 121 -5.81 -27.19 -4.08
C PRO A 121 -4.61 -26.78 -3.21
N ALA A 122 -4.45 -25.49 -2.95
CA ALA A 122 -3.43 -25.00 -2.03
C ALA A 122 -3.92 -25.21 -0.61
N LEU A 123 -3.30 -26.14 0.12
CA LEU A 123 -3.56 -26.39 1.54
C LEU A 123 -2.50 -25.73 2.39
N THR A 124 -2.40 -24.39 2.29
CA THR A 124 -1.42 -23.62 3.05
C THR A 124 -2.09 -22.84 4.17
N PRO A 125 -1.49 -22.77 5.36
CA PRO A 125 -2.05 -21.98 6.48
C PRO A 125 -1.70 -20.48 6.35
N TYR A 126 -1.30 -20.00 5.17
CA TYR A 126 -0.83 -18.64 4.97
C TYR A 126 -1.96 -17.72 4.55
N LEU A 127 -2.12 -16.66 5.31
CA LEU A 127 -3.07 -15.59 5.04
C LEU A 127 -2.32 -14.30 4.72
N TYR A 128 -2.83 -13.58 3.74
CA TYR A 128 -2.33 -12.27 3.32
C TYR A 128 -3.40 -11.23 3.54
N SER A 129 -3.01 -10.06 4.00
CA SER A 129 -3.93 -8.95 4.21
C SER A 129 -3.81 -7.91 3.12
N SER A 130 -4.95 -7.39 2.70
CA SER A 130 -5.05 -6.27 1.76
C SER A 130 -6.36 -5.51 1.99
N THR A 131 -6.44 -4.30 1.48
CA THR A 131 -7.67 -3.51 1.45
C THR A 131 -8.52 -3.76 0.20
N ASN A 132 -8.07 -4.59 -0.72
CA ASN A 132 -8.67 -4.79 -2.06
C ASN A 132 -8.92 -6.25 -2.41
N ILE A 133 -9.08 -7.12 -1.45
CA ILE A 133 -9.40 -8.53 -1.70
C ILE A 133 -10.80 -8.85 -1.19
N THR A 134 -11.50 -9.66 -1.96
CA THR A 134 -12.68 -10.34 -1.43
C THR A 134 -12.20 -11.38 -0.43
N PRO A 135 -12.68 -11.36 0.81
CA PRO A 135 -12.27 -12.32 1.81
C PRO A 135 -12.53 -13.74 1.30
N ASN A 136 -11.48 -14.52 1.15
CA ASN A 136 -11.53 -15.94 0.91
C ASN A 136 -10.81 -16.63 2.06
N LEU A 137 -11.47 -16.59 3.22
CA LEU A 137 -10.97 -17.28 4.38
C LEU A 137 -11.37 -18.75 4.23
N PRO A 138 -10.42 -19.70 4.31
CA PRO A 138 -10.78 -21.08 4.52
C PRO A 138 -11.66 -21.14 5.77
N ASN A 139 -12.54 -22.13 5.87
CA ASN A 139 -13.39 -22.37 7.04
C ASN A 139 -12.48 -22.64 8.27
N LEU A 140 -11.83 -21.59 8.74
CA LEU A 140 -11.09 -21.67 9.99
C LEU A 140 -12.11 -21.93 11.10
N PRO A 141 -11.91 -22.95 11.94
CA PRO A 141 -12.79 -23.21 13.05
C PRO A 141 -12.81 -22.01 13.98
N THR A 142 -13.82 -21.17 13.82
CA THR A 142 -13.97 -19.92 14.57
C THR A 142 -14.26 -20.15 16.05
N ASN A 143 -14.66 -21.37 16.43
CA ASN A 143 -15.13 -21.72 17.78
C ASN A 143 -14.33 -22.89 18.39
N SER A 144 -13.00 -22.85 18.36
CA SER A 144 -12.26 -23.75 19.21
C SER A 144 -12.22 -23.19 20.64
N ASN A 145 -12.61 -23.99 21.65
CA ASN A 145 -12.43 -23.67 23.06
C ASN A 145 -10.95 -23.76 23.49
N ASN A 146 -10.06 -23.97 22.54
CA ASN A 146 -8.63 -24.07 22.79
C ASN A 146 -8.04 -22.70 23.13
N LYS A 147 -7.05 -22.68 24.00
CA LYS A 147 -6.26 -21.47 24.24
C LYS A 147 -5.57 -21.06 22.92
N LYS A 148 -5.62 -19.77 22.62
CA LYS A 148 -4.98 -19.19 21.41
C LYS A 148 -3.74 -18.43 21.83
N VAL A 149 -2.64 -18.63 21.10
CA VAL A 149 -1.39 -17.93 21.30
C VAL A 149 -1.11 -17.14 20.03
N LEU A 150 -0.86 -15.84 20.17
CA LEU A 150 -0.39 -14.99 19.08
C LEU A 150 1.13 -14.85 19.21
N ILE A 151 1.85 -15.22 18.16
CA ILE A 151 3.30 -15.03 18.07
C ILE A 151 3.54 -13.92 17.06
N ILE A 152 4.21 -12.84 17.50
CA ILE A 152 4.63 -11.74 16.64
C ILE A 152 6.06 -12.05 16.21
N GLY A 153 6.21 -12.56 14.98
CA GLY A 153 7.51 -12.84 14.37
C GLY A 153 8.17 -11.58 13.78
N GLY A 154 9.43 -11.70 13.39
CA GLY A 154 10.19 -10.63 12.76
C GLY A 154 9.91 -10.43 11.27
N GLY A 155 9.13 -11.32 10.66
CA GLY A 155 8.92 -11.36 9.21
C GLY A 155 10.19 -11.66 8.41
N PRO A 156 10.11 -11.82 7.08
CA PRO A 156 11.27 -12.00 6.24
C PRO A 156 12.07 -10.69 6.15
N ASN A 157 13.36 -10.76 6.50
CA ASN A 157 14.23 -9.58 6.57
C ASN A 157 14.87 -9.22 5.22
N ARG A 158 14.82 -10.12 4.24
CA ARG A 158 15.40 -9.94 2.90
C ARG A 158 14.83 -10.95 1.90
N ILE A 159 15.03 -10.67 0.62
CA ILE A 159 14.68 -11.60 -0.45
C ILE A 159 15.40 -12.94 -0.25
N GLY A 160 14.67 -14.05 -0.38
CA GLY A 160 15.15 -15.43 -0.18
C GLY A 160 15.05 -15.92 1.27
N GLN A 161 14.70 -15.07 2.22
CA GLN A 161 14.22 -15.46 3.53
C GLN A 161 12.70 -15.58 3.48
N GLY A 162 12.21 -16.79 3.54
CA GLY A 162 10.79 -17.06 3.47
C GLY A 162 10.17 -17.35 4.83
N ILE A 163 9.03 -18.01 4.77
CA ILE A 163 8.19 -18.40 5.91
C ILE A 163 8.87 -19.40 6.85
N GLU A 164 9.98 -20.01 6.48
CA GLU A 164 10.73 -20.94 7.34
C GLU A 164 11.13 -20.29 8.66
N PHE A 165 11.36 -19.00 8.69
CA PHE A 165 11.67 -18.27 9.94
C PHE A 165 10.44 -18.18 10.85
N ASP A 166 9.29 -17.80 10.29
CA ASP A 166 8.05 -17.72 11.05
C ASP A 166 7.56 -19.11 11.45
N TYR A 167 7.74 -20.12 10.60
CA TYR A 167 7.46 -21.51 10.90
C TYR A 167 8.29 -22.00 12.11
N CYS A 168 9.59 -21.71 12.13
CA CYS A 168 10.46 -22.05 13.26
C CYS A 168 10.08 -21.31 14.55
N CYS A 169 9.56 -20.10 14.47
CA CYS A 169 9.09 -19.35 15.63
C CYS A 169 7.81 -19.92 16.24
N VAL A 170 6.95 -20.51 15.40
CA VAL A 170 5.66 -21.09 15.82
C VAL A 170 5.86 -22.49 16.41
N HIS A 171 6.76 -23.29 15.91
CA HIS A 171 7.10 -24.64 16.38
C HIS A 171 8.10 -24.64 17.53
#